data_c9ef39c83418a2478ff9cdd13e98c43b
#
_entry.id   c9ef39c83418a2478ff9cdd13e98c43b
#
_cell.length_a   1.000
_cell.length_b   1.000
_cell.length_c   1.000
_cell.angle_alpha   90.00
_cell.angle_beta   90.00
_cell.angle_gamma   90.00
#
_symmetry.space_group_name_H-M   'P 1'
#
loop_
_entity.id
_entity.type
_entity.pdbx_description
1 polymer ?
#
loop_
_entity_poly.entity_id
_entity_poly.type
_entity_poly.pdbx_seq_one_letter_code
_entity_poly.pdbx_strand_id
1 'polypeptide(L)'
;MIDKNLVLSLAEERIQELNRGLFIVDLTISTRNVINIELDREGGGVSIEDCISVSRNVEHNLDRESVDFELNVSSAGMDRPLRHEKQFIKNIGRLLTFLKTDGVQIEGVLKSFNSDGFLVTVERKIKNEKNKNVSIQEDISLSKNEIKEIKRVISFK
;
A
#
# COMPACT_ATOMS: atom_id res chain seq x y z
N MET A 1 -21.51 -3.22 18.84
CA MET A 1 -20.60 -2.79 17.76
C MET A 1 -19.20 -3.30 18.03
N ILE A 2 -18.56 -3.83 17.02
CA ILE A 2 -17.21 -4.39 17.16
C ILE A 2 -16.20 -3.24 17.29
N ASP A 3 -15.35 -3.34 18.31
CA ASP A 3 -14.30 -2.34 18.56
C ASP A 3 -13.14 -2.53 17.57
N LYS A 4 -12.90 -1.52 16.74
CA LYS A 4 -11.82 -1.52 15.75
C LYS A 4 -10.45 -1.69 16.41
N ASN A 5 -10.23 -1.06 17.58
CA ASN A 5 -8.95 -1.17 18.29
C ASN A 5 -8.69 -2.59 18.78
N LEU A 6 -9.73 -3.29 19.19
CA LEU A 6 -9.60 -4.69 19.59
C LEU A 6 -9.22 -5.57 18.41
N VAL A 7 -9.88 -5.39 17.27
CA VAL A 7 -9.57 -6.13 16.04
C VAL A 7 -8.12 -5.86 15.60
N LEU A 8 -7.72 -4.59 15.63
CA LEU A 8 -6.35 -4.20 15.29
C LEU A 8 -5.32 -4.88 16.21
N SER A 9 -5.56 -4.87 17.52
CA SER A 9 -4.69 -5.51 18.50
C SER A 9 -4.54 -7.00 18.26
N LEU A 10 -5.66 -7.68 17.97
CA LEU A 10 -5.66 -9.13 17.74
C LEU A 10 -4.90 -9.48 16.45
N ALA A 11 -5.08 -8.69 15.41
CA ALA A 11 -4.35 -8.88 14.16
C ALA A 11 -2.85 -8.66 14.35
N GLU A 12 -2.47 -7.58 15.01
CA GLU A 12 -1.06 -7.24 15.27
C GLU A 12 -0.37 -8.24 16.18
N GLU A 13 -1.08 -8.78 17.15
CA GLU A 13 -0.55 -9.82 18.03
C GLU A 13 -0.03 -11.01 17.22
N ARG A 14 -0.84 -11.50 16.28
CA ARG A 14 -0.43 -12.61 15.43
C ARG A 14 0.66 -12.21 14.45
N ILE A 15 0.60 -11.00 13.92
CA ILE A 15 1.64 -10.47 13.03
C ILE A 15 3.01 -10.50 13.72
N GLN A 16 3.07 -10.09 14.97
CA GLN A 16 4.30 -10.12 15.75
C GLN A 16 4.77 -11.54 16.04
N GLU A 17 3.85 -12.45 16.38
CA GLU A 17 4.17 -13.85 16.61
C GLU A 17 4.78 -14.52 15.38
N LEU A 18 4.24 -14.22 14.19
CA LEU A 18 4.74 -14.79 12.95
C LEU A 18 6.13 -14.26 12.58
N ASN A 19 6.42 -13.02 12.96
CA ASN A 19 7.73 -12.37 12.74
C ASN A 19 8.21 -12.48 11.27
N ARG A 20 7.33 -12.16 10.33
CA ARG A 20 7.61 -12.28 8.89
C ARG A 20 7.63 -10.92 8.17
N GLY A 21 7.58 -9.81 8.91
CA GLY A 21 7.54 -8.48 8.32
C GLY A 21 6.17 -8.08 7.77
N LEU A 22 5.11 -8.76 8.22
CA LEU A 22 3.74 -8.40 7.85
C LEU A 22 3.33 -7.08 8.50
N PHE A 23 2.48 -6.34 7.82
CA PHE A 23 1.88 -5.12 8.38
C PHE A 23 0.49 -4.91 7.80
N ILE A 24 -0.33 -4.16 8.53
CA ILE A 24 -1.70 -3.86 8.13
C ILE A 24 -1.68 -2.60 7.26
N VAL A 25 -2.16 -2.73 6.02
CA VAL A 25 -2.31 -1.60 5.10
C VAL A 25 -3.60 -0.86 5.39
N ASP A 26 -4.67 -1.61 5.65
CA ASP A 26 -5.99 -1.04 5.92
C ASP A 26 -6.81 -2.00 6.76
N LEU A 27 -7.65 -1.44 7.63
CA LEU A 27 -8.60 -2.20 8.43
C LEU A 27 -9.89 -1.40 8.50
N THR A 28 -10.97 -1.98 7.98
CA THR A 28 -12.29 -1.33 7.98
C THR A 28 -13.33 -2.24 8.61
N ILE A 29 -14.30 -1.63 9.28
CA ILE A 29 -15.46 -2.34 9.85
C ILE A 29 -16.69 -1.57 9.40
N SER A 30 -17.56 -2.24 8.64
CA SER A 30 -18.80 -1.63 8.15
C SER A 30 -19.86 -1.56 9.26
N THR A 31 -20.94 -0.83 8.98
CA THR A 31 -22.09 -0.75 9.89
C THR A 31 -22.77 -2.11 10.09
N ARG A 32 -22.54 -3.05 9.18
CA ARG A 32 -23.07 -4.42 9.27
C ARG A 32 -22.07 -5.40 9.87
N ASN A 33 -21.00 -4.89 10.49
CA ASN A 33 -19.94 -5.68 11.10
C ASN A 33 -19.20 -6.56 10.10
N VAL A 34 -18.96 -6.05 8.89
CA VAL A 34 -18.05 -6.67 7.93
C VAL A 34 -16.66 -6.10 8.19
N ILE A 35 -15.76 -6.97 8.63
CA ILE A 35 -14.37 -6.60 8.94
C ILE A 35 -13.50 -6.95 7.75
N ASN A 36 -12.79 -5.97 7.20
CA ASN A 36 -11.85 -6.19 6.10
C ASN A 36 -10.45 -5.75 6.54
N ILE A 37 -9.50 -6.67 6.47
CA ILE A 37 -8.11 -6.40 6.82
C ILE A 37 -7.25 -6.68 5.58
N GLU A 38 -6.49 -5.67 5.14
CA GLU A 38 -5.51 -5.83 4.06
C GLU A 38 -4.12 -5.87 4.67
N LEU A 39 -3.35 -6.88 4.28
CA LEU A 39 -1.97 -7.07 4.73
C LEU A 39 -0.99 -6.88 3.58
N ASP A 40 0.20 -6.41 3.90
CA ASP A 40 1.35 -6.46 3.01
C ASP A 40 2.56 -6.93 3.82
N ARG A 41 3.69 -7.13 3.16
CA ARG A 41 4.90 -7.64 3.78
C ARG A 41 6.12 -6.86 3.33
N GLU A 42 7.01 -6.55 4.26
CA GLU A 42 8.21 -5.73 3.98
C GLU A 42 9.16 -6.36 2.96
N GLY A 43 9.39 -7.64 3.06
CA GLY A 43 10.40 -8.33 2.23
C GLY A 43 9.87 -9.19 1.11
N GLY A 44 8.59 -9.04 0.73
CA GLY A 44 8.02 -9.89 -0.32
C GLY A 44 6.50 -9.90 -0.30
N GLY A 45 5.91 -10.98 -0.79
CA GLY A 45 4.46 -11.12 -0.84
C GLY A 45 3.87 -11.74 0.42
N VAL A 46 2.57 -11.56 0.58
CA VAL A 46 1.79 -12.17 1.66
C VAL A 46 1.27 -13.52 1.18
N SER A 47 1.47 -14.56 1.97
CA SER A 47 0.98 -15.90 1.65
C SER A 47 -0.47 -16.08 2.11
N ILE A 48 -1.14 -17.09 1.57
CA ILE A 48 -2.48 -17.47 2.02
C ILE A 48 -2.44 -17.89 3.49
N GLU A 49 -1.39 -18.61 3.89
CA GLU A 49 -1.20 -19.04 5.28
C GLU A 49 -1.06 -17.86 6.24
N ASP A 50 -0.40 -16.80 5.81
CA ASP A 50 -0.30 -15.56 6.60
C ASP A 50 -1.68 -14.98 6.88
N CYS A 51 -2.51 -14.88 5.85
CA CYS A 51 -3.88 -14.35 5.97
C CYS A 51 -4.74 -15.24 6.87
N ILE A 52 -4.66 -16.55 6.70
CA ILE A 52 -5.42 -17.52 7.52
C ILE A 52 -5.00 -17.41 8.98
N SER A 53 -3.71 -17.31 9.25
CA SER A 53 -3.20 -17.23 10.62
C SER A 53 -3.70 -15.98 11.34
N VAL A 54 -3.64 -14.83 10.69
CA VAL A 54 -4.15 -13.56 11.24
C VAL A 54 -5.67 -13.63 11.42
N SER A 55 -6.38 -14.17 10.42
CA SER A 55 -7.84 -14.33 10.47
C SER A 55 -8.27 -15.16 11.66
N ARG A 56 -7.60 -16.29 11.91
CA ARG A 56 -7.92 -17.18 13.03
C ARG A 56 -7.73 -16.49 14.38
N ASN A 57 -6.68 -15.73 14.55
CA ASN A 57 -6.44 -15.04 15.82
C ASN A 57 -7.52 -14.00 16.12
N VAL A 58 -7.96 -13.28 15.10
CA VAL A 58 -9.05 -12.32 15.25
C VAL A 58 -10.37 -13.06 15.53
N GLU A 59 -10.70 -14.05 14.70
CA GLU A 59 -11.99 -14.77 14.81
C GLU A 59 -12.18 -15.48 16.15
N HIS A 60 -11.12 -16.19 16.61
CA HIS A 60 -11.22 -16.97 17.86
C HIS A 60 -11.31 -16.09 19.11
N ASN A 61 -10.92 -14.84 19.02
CA ASN A 61 -10.90 -13.92 20.16
C ASN A 61 -11.99 -12.85 20.10
N LEU A 62 -12.90 -12.94 19.12
CA LEU A 62 -14.11 -12.13 19.06
C LEU A 62 -15.31 -13.00 19.43
N ASP A 63 -16.26 -12.42 20.15
CA ASP A 63 -17.44 -13.13 20.62
C ASP A 63 -18.60 -13.05 19.63
N ARG A 64 -18.80 -14.11 18.82
CA ARG A 64 -19.90 -14.18 17.85
C ARG A 64 -21.26 -14.29 18.51
N GLU A 65 -21.32 -14.77 19.75
CA GLU A 65 -22.59 -14.87 20.48
C GLU A 65 -23.12 -13.48 20.85
N SER A 66 -22.21 -12.56 21.18
CA SER A 66 -22.59 -11.18 21.49
C SER A 66 -22.89 -10.37 20.24
N VAL A 67 -22.05 -10.50 19.20
CA VAL A 67 -22.20 -9.74 17.95
C VAL A 67 -21.75 -10.62 16.80
N ASP A 68 -22.63 -10.83 15.83
CA ASP A 68 -22.26 -11.54 14.62
C ASP A 68 -21.42 -10.63 13.69
N PHE A 69 -20.50 -11.22 12.93
CA PHE A 69 -19.62 -10.48 12.05
C PHE A 69 -19.16 -11.34 10.87
N GLU A 70 -18.72 -10.67 9.82
CA GLU A 70 -18.01 -11.27 8.70
C GLU A 70 -16.56 -10.80 8.75
N LEU A 71 -15.61 -11.69 8.53
CA LEU A 71 -14.18 -11.36 8.57
C LEU A 71 -13.50 -11.78 7.29
N ASN A 72 -12.84 -10.81 6.64
CA ASN A 72 -12.08 -11.02 5.43
C ASN A 72 -10.66 -10.50 5.64
N VAL A 73 -9.67 -11.38 5.53
CA VAL A 73 -8.25 -11.00 5.58
C VAL A 73 -7.64 -11.33 4.24
N SER A 74 -7.03 -10.34 3.59
CA SER A 74 -6.48 -10.47 2.25
C SER A 74 -5.14 -9.77 2.11
N SER A 75 -4.39 -10.13 1.09
CA SER A 75 -3.18 -9.40 0.72
C SER A 75 -3.55 -8.15 -0.07
N ALA A 76 -2.74 -7.09 0.06
CA ALA A 76 -2.89 -5.90 -0.74
C ALA A 76 -2.59 -6.23 -2.21
N GLY A 77 -3.53 -5.97 -3.12
CA GLY A 77 -3.37 -6.27 -4.53
C GLY A 77 -2.36 -5.35 -5.20
N MET A 78 -1.69 -5.83 -6.26
CA MET A 78 -0.71 -5.04 -7.02
C MET A 78 -1.36 -3.88 -7.76
N ASP A 79 -2.63 -4.00 -8.07
CA ASP A 79 -3.42 -2.96 -8.77
C ASP A 79 -4.01 -1.93 -7.80
N ARG A 80 -3.84 -2.12 -6.51
CA ARG A 80 -4.37 -1.21 -5.50
C ARG A 80 -3.40 -0.07 -5.19
N PRO A 81 -3.92 1.11 -4.81
CA PRO A 81 -3.06 2.23 -4.42
C PRO A 81 -2.18 1.89 -3.22
N LEU A 82 -0.96 2.41 -3.23
CA LEU A 82 -0.06 2.32 -2.09
C LEU A 82 -0.51 3.32 -1.03
N ARG A 83 -0.63 2.89 0.21
CA ARG A 83 -1.17 3.72 1.29
C ARG A 83 -0.28 3.78 2.53
N HIS A 84 0.47 2.71 2.79
CA HIS A 84 1.29 2.60 3.99
C HIS A 84 2.73 3.01 3.69
N GLU A 85 3.35 3.69 4.65
CA GLU A 85 4.76 4.12 4.56
C GLU A 85 5.70 2.97 4.18
N LYS A 86 5.50 1.79 4.76
CA LYS A 86 6.32 0.61 4.44
C LYS A 86 6.16 0.15 2.99
N GLN A 87 5.01 0.42 2.38
CA GLN A 87 4.81 0.14 0.96
C GLN A 87 5.63 1.09 0.09
N PHE A 88 5.77 2.35 0.49
CA PHE A 88 6.62 3.29 -0.22
C PHE A 88 8.08 2.87 -0.12
N ILE A 89 8.56 2.50 1.06
CA ILE A 89 9.93 2.01 1.27
C ILE A 89 10.21 0.81 0.36
N LYS A 90 9.30 -0.14 0.34
CA LYS A 90 9.40 -1.36 -0.47
C LYS A 90 9.49 -1.07 -1.97
N ASN A 91 8.93 0.04 -2.41
CA ASN A 91 8.87 0.41 -3.83
C ASN A 91 9.89 1.48 -4.24
N ILE A 92 10.83 1.85 -3.37
CA ILE A 92 11.94 2.72 -3.75
C ILE A 92 12.75 2.04 -4.85
N GLY A 93 13.04 2.77 -5.91
CA GLY A 93 13.72 2.26 -7.09
C GLY A 93 12.82 1.66 -8.14
N ARG A 94 11.52 1.63 -7.90
CA ARG A 94 10.53 1.10 -8.85
C ARG A 94 9.74 2.20 -9.52
N LEU A 95 9.25 1.89 -10.71
CA LEU A 95 8.41 2.81 -11.49
C LEU A 95 6.99 2.82 -10.92
N LEU A 96 6.52 4.00 -10.57
CA LEU A 96 5.18 4.21 -9.98
C LEU A 96 4.42 5.26 -10.77
N THR A 97 3.10 5.24 -10.65
CA THR A 97 2.22 6.27 -11.17
C THR A 97 1.70 7.11 -10.02
N PHE A 98 1.87 8.42 -10.12
CA PHE A 98 1.42 9.40 -9.12
C PHE A 98 0.28 10.21 -9.70
N LEU A 99 -0.91 10.07 -9.12
CA LEU A 99 -2.08 10.86 -9.51
C LEU A 99 -2.17 12.06 -8.58
N LYS A 100 -2.09 13.26 -9.17
CA LYS A 100 -2.19 14.51 -8.41
C LYS A 100 -3.65 14.90 -8.18
N THR A 101 -3.87 15.73 -7.18
CA THR A 101 -5.23 16.19 -6.83
C THR A 101 -5.88 17.01 -7.95
N ASP A 102 -5.09 17.62 -8.84
CA ASP A 102 -5.58 18.34 -10.01
C ASP A 102 -5.89 17.44 -11.21
N GLY A 103 -5.71 16.12 -11.07
CA GLY A 103 -5.98 15.15 -12.12
C GLY A 103 -4.79 14.85 -13.02
N VAL A 104 -3.66 15.52 -12.84
CA VAL A 104 -2.44 15.26 -13.61
C VAL A 104 -1.80 13.97 -13.11
N GLN A 105 -1.42 13.11 -14.05
CA GLN A 105 -0.78 11.84 -13.75
C GLN A 105 0.70 11.89 -14.14
N ILE A 106 1.57 11.49 -13.22
CA ILE A 106 3.01 11.48 -13.43
C ILE A 106 3.51 10.06 -13.24
N GLU A 107 4.33 9.59 -14.18
CA GLU A 107 4.98 8.29 -14.07
C GLU A 107 6.48 8.51 -13.84
N GLY A 108 7.02 7.88 -12.81
CA GLY A 108 8.43 8.02 -12.48
C GLY A 108 8.89 7.02 -11.45
N VAL A 109 10.21 6.97 -11.25
CA VAL A 109 10.86 6.07 -10.30
C VAL A 109 10.93 6.76 -8.93
N LEU A 110 10.40 6.12 -7.90
CA LEU A 110 10.49 6.65 -6.54
C LEU A 110 11.93 6.55 -6.06
N LYS A 111 12.56 7.68 -5.81
CA LYS A 111 13.93 7.75 -5.35
C LYS A 111 14.03 7.76 -3.83
N SER A 112 13.17 8.56 -3.19
CA SER A 112 13.07 8.63 -1.74
C SER A 112 11.74 9.27 -1.34
N PHE A 113 11.38 9.16 -0.06
CA PHE A 113 10.25 9.88 0.47
C PHE A 113 10.52 10.23 1.94
N ASN A 114 9.79 11.25 2.42
CA ASN A 114 9.81 11.67 3.81
C ASN A 114 8.41 12.15 4.21
N SER A 115 8.31 12.72 5.40
CA SER A 115 7.02 13.22 5.91
C SER A 115 6.38 14.30 5.03
N ASP A 116 7.16 15.01 4.23
CA ASP A 116 6.68 16.11 3.39
C ASP A 116 6.26 15.66 1.99
N GLY A 117 6.84 14.57 1.48
CA GLY A 117 6.50 14.10 0.15
C GLY A 117 7.48 13.11 -0.45
N PHE A 118 7.55 13.15 -1.78
CA PHE A 118 8.27 12.15 -2.57
C PHE A 118 9.26 12.81 -3.50
N LEU A 119 10.44 12.22 -3.61
CA LEU A 119 11.43 12.58 -4.64
C LEU A 119 11.34 11.53 -5.74
N VAL A 120 11.01 11.96 -6.95
CA VAL A 120 10.70 11.10 -8.09
C VAL A 120 11.58 11.45 -9.26
N THR A 121 12.19 10.44 -9.90
CA THR A 121 12.94 10.63 -11.14
C THR A 121 12.02 10.37 -12.32
N VAL A 122 11.78 11.40 -13.13
CA VAL A 122 10.95 11.31 -14.34
C VAL A 122 11.81 11.39 -15.58
N GLU A 123 11.34 10.74 -16.64
CA GLU A 123 11.97 10.78 -17.94
C GLU A 123 11.28 11.82 -18.81
N ARG A 124 12.03 12.75 -19.38
CA ARG A 124 11.52 13.75 -20.31
C ARG A 124 12.19 13.59 -21.65
N LYS A 125 11.39 13.73 -22.71
CA LYS A 125 11.91 13.72 -24.08
C LYS A 125 12.05 15.15 -24.55
N ILE A 126 13.26 15.52 -24.96
CA ILE A 126 13.56 16.84 -25.52
C ILE A 126 14.24 16.66 -26.86
N LYS A 127 14.29 17.73 -27.65
CA LYS A 127 15.04 17.74 -28.90
C LYS A 127 16.40 18.35 -28.64
N ASN A 128 17.45 17.69 -29.16
CA ASN A 128 18.80 18.23 -29.07
C ASN A 128 19.08 19.22 -30.21
N GLU A 129 20.30 19.73 -30.29
CA GLU A 129 20.72 20.69 -31.33
C GLU A 129 20.53 20.17 -32.75
N LYS A 130 20.60 18.85 -32.93
CA LYS A 130 20.41 18.20 -34.23
C LYS A 130 18.94 17.85 -34.51
N ASN A 131 18.00 18.39 -33.72
CA ASN A 131 16.57 18.17 -33.83
C ASN A 131 16.15 16.68 -33.64
N LYS A 132 16.99 15.90 -32.92
CA LYS A 132 16.71 14.52 -32.59
C LYS A 132 16.14 14.41 -31.20
N ASN A 133 15.18 13.47 -31.01
CA ASN A 133 14.61 13.20 -29.71
C ASN A 133 15.63 12.52 -28.81
N VAL A 134 15.88 13.10 -27.64
CA VAL A 134 16.73 12.51 -26.61
C VAL A 134 15.96 12.48 -25.31
N SER A 135 16.25 11.47 -24.49
CA SER A 135 15.64 11.33 -23.16
C SER A 135 16.60 11.90 -22.12
N ILE A 136 16.05 12.70 -21.21
CA ILE A 136 16.78 13.17 -20.04
C ILE A 136 16.02 12.75 -18.79
N GLN A 137 16.75 12.53 -17.72
CA GLN A 137 16.15 12.23 -16.42
C GLN A 137 16.20 13.47 -15.56
N GLU A 138 15.11 13.71 -14.85
CA GLU A 138 14.96 14.87 -13.98
C GLU A 138 14.32 14.45 -12.67
N ASP A 139 14.89 14.90 -11.56
CA ASP A 139 14.32 14.64 -10.24
C ASP A 139 13.35 15.75 -9.91
N ILE A 140 12.13 15.38 -9.53
CA ILE A 140 11.09 16.32 -9.10
C ILE A 140 10.62 15.97 -7.68
N SER A 141 10.21 16.99 -6.94
CA SER A 141 9.63 16.81 -5.63
C SER A 141 8.12 16.94 -5.71
N LEU A 142 7.41 15.97 -5.13
CA LEU A 142 5.95 15.98 -5.06
C LEU A 142 5.54 16.03 -3.59
N SER A 143 4.74 17.04 -3.23
CA SER A 143 4.23 17.16 -1.87
C SER A 143 3.14 16.11 -1.61
N LYS A 144 3.09 15.55 -0.41
CA LYS A 144 2.01 14.63 -0.02
C LYS A 144 0.63 15.21 -0.25
N ASN A 145 0.47 16.51 0.02
CA ASN A 145 -0.82 17.18 -0.11
C ASN A 145 -1.31 17.31 -1.54
N GLU A 146 -0.42 17.25 -2.52
CA GLU A 146 -0.80 17.33 -3.94
C GLU A 146 -1.00 15.97 -4.60
N ILE A 147 -0.73 14.87 -3.87
CA ILE A 147 -0.87 13.51 -4.38
C ILE A 147 -2.16 12.90 -3.85
N LYS A 148 -3.01 12.44 -4.77
CA LYS A 148 -4.26 11.76 -4.46
C LYS A 148 -4.07 10.26 -4.34
N GLU A 149 -3.25 9.68 -5.20
CA GLU A 149 -3.11 8.23 -5.30
C GLU A 149 -1.75 7.86 -5.91
N ILE A 150 -1.15 6.79 -5.40
CA ILE A 150 0.11 6.23 -5.93
C ILE A 150 -0.12 4.76 -6.21
N LYS A 151 0.19 4.32 -7.43
CA LYS A 151 0.04 2.92 -7.84
C LYS A 151 1.33 2.39 -8.47
N ARG A 152 1.51 1.08 -8.37
CA ARG A 152 2.58 0.40 -9.10
C ARG A 152 2.24 0.36 -10.58
N VAL A 153 3.27 0.47 -11.41
CA VAL A 153 3.09 0.25 -12.85
C VAL A 153 3.15 -1.25 -13.08
N ILE A 154 2.07 -1.80 -13.62
CA ILE A 154 1.97 -3.23 -13.93
C ILE A 154 2.44 -3.42 -15.36
N SER A 155 3.47 -4.25 -15.54
CA SER A 155 3.99 -4.58 -16.87
C SER A 155 3.62 -6.01 -17.23
N PHE A 156 2.91 -6.16 -18.31
CA PHE A 156 2.56 -7.46 -18.88
C PHE A 156 3.55 -7.78 -20.00
N LYS A 157 4.54 -8.59 -19.70
CA LYS A 157 5.47 -9.08 -20.70
C LYS A 157 5.41 -10.59 -20.79
#